data_9df312357d8595cea33c1c73a0f377a6
#
_entry.id   9df312357d8595cea33c1c73a0f377a6
#
_cell.length_a   1.000
_cell.length_b   1.000
_cell.length_c   1.000
_cell.angle_alpha   90.00
_cell.angle_beta   90.00
_cell.angle_gamma   90.00
#
_symmetry.space_group_name_H-M   'P 1'
#
loop_
_entity.id
_entity.type
_entity.pdbx_description
1 polymer ?
#
loop_
_entity_poly.entity_id
_entity_poly.type
_entity_poly.pdbx_seq_one_letter_code
_entity_poly.pdbx_strand_id
1 'polypeptide(L)'
;GTFGFVLNRHMDMAVNDLMENMPPIGSQVGIGGPVQSGNLYYLHTLGKRIEGSLEIVDGVFTGGDYDQLCGVLKADGRLTRHVRFFVGYSGWGKDQLEKELSEKSWLVARGDKKRIMDIRTTDLWGATLRGMGRSFAPLANFPDDPTLN
;
A
#
# COMPACT_ATOMS: atom_id res chain seq x y z
N GLY A 1 16.54 -3.89 -8.65
CA GLY A 1 15.65 -4.59 -7.72
C GLY A 1 14.21 -4.11 -7.82
N THR A 2 13.34 -4.77 -7.10
CA THR A 2 11.91 -4.46 -7.05
C THR A 2 11.52 -4.11 -5.62
N PHE A 3 10.57 -3.20 -5.43
CA PHE A 3 10.00 -2.91 -4.12
C PHE A 3 8.47 -2.93 -4.18
N GLY A 4 7.83 -3.14 -3.04
CA GLY A 4 6.39 -3.17 -2.89
C GLY A 4 5.95 -2.84 -1.48
N PHE A 5 4.63 -2.75 -1.27
CA PHE A 5 4.04 -2.46 0.03
C PHE A 5 3.08 -3.56 0.46
N VAL A 6 3.19 -3.98 1.71
CA VAL A 6 2.15 -4.78 2.37
C VAL A 6 0.94 -3.88 2.60
N LEU A 7 -0.21 -4.25 2.07
CA LEU A 7 -1.40 -3.40 2.08
C LEU A 7 -2.34 -3.63 3.26
N ASN A 8 -2.24 -4.76 3.94
CA ASN A 8 -3.18 -5.20 4.98
C ASN A 8 -2.60 -5.20 6.39
N ARG A 9 -1.50 -4.50 6.62
CA ARG A 9 -0.93 -4.26 7.96
C ARG A 9 -0.95 -2.77 8.28
N HIS A 10 -1.40 -2.42 9.48
CA HIS A 10 -1.52 -1.03 9.90
C HIS A 10 -0.89 -0.84 11.28
N MET A 11 -0.38 0.37 11.50
CA MET A 11 0.04 0.83 12.81
C MET A 11 -1.17 1.42 13.55
N ASP A 12 -1.14 1.37 14.88
CA ASP A 12 -2.09 2.12 15.71
C ASP A 12 -1.62 3.57 15.90
N MET A 13 -1.36 4.24 14.77
CA MET A 13 -0.87 5.62 14.70
C MET A 13 -1.44 6.32 13.47
N ALA A 14 -1.68 7.63 13.61
CA ALA A 14 -1.99 8.50 12.48
C ALA A 14 -0.71 9.08 11.86
N VAL A 15 -0.77 9.46 10.58
CA VAL A 15 0.36 10.09 9.90
C VAL A 15 0.83 11.38 10.59
N ASN A 16 -0.08 12.10 11.25
CA ASN A 16 0.23 13.31 12.00
C ASN A 16 1.10 13.07 13.25
N ASP A 17 1.12 11.83 13.77
CA ASP A 17 2.01 11.46 14.88
C ASP A 17 3.46 11.26 14.42
N LEU A 18 3.64 11.09 13.10
CA LEU A 18 4.96 10.87 12.49
C LEU A 18 5.49 12.10 11.77
N MET A 19 4.63 12.97 11.26
CA MET A 19 4.98 14.08 10.38
C MET A 19 4.39 15.41 10.87
N GLU A 20 5.25 16.31 11.38
CA GLU A 20 4.83 17.60 11.94
C GLU A 20 4.21 18.55 10.92
N ASN A 21 4.69 18.53 9.66
CA ASN A 21 4.24 19.46 8.62
C ASN A 21 3.02 18.98 7.82
N MET A 22 2.50 17.79 8.17
CA MET A 22 1.29 17.26 7.54
C MET A 22 0.05 18.01 8.07
N PRO A 23 -0.90 18.40 7.22
CA PRO A 23 -2.18 18.90 7.70
C PRO A 23 -2.89 17.85 8.56
N PRO A 24 -3.78 18.25 9.49
CA PRO A 24 -4.41 17.33 10.44
C PRO A 24 -5.44 16.43 9.75
N ILE A 25 -4.97 15.41 9.07
CA ILE A 25 -5.79 14.51 8.25
C ILE A 25 -6.17 13.20 8.95
N GLY A 26 -5.48 12.82 10.04
CA GLY A 26 -5.81 11.63 10.83
C GLY A 26 -5.71 10.29 10.09
N SER A 27 -5.06 10.25 8.92
CA SER A 27 -4.93 9.00 8.16
C SER A 27 -4.08 7.98 8.89
N GLN A 28 -4.58 6.76 9.00
CA GLN A 28 -3.85 5.63 9.56
C GLN A 28 -2.65 5.26 8.67
N VAL A 29 -1.54 4.91 9.29
CA VAL A 29 -0.31 4.52 8.60
C VAL A 29 -0.24 3.00 8.45
N GLY A 30 0.04 2.53 7.23
CA GLY A 30 0.33 1.13 6.94
C GLY A 30 1.78 0.76 7.28
N ILE A 31 2.02 -0.52 7.53
CA ILE A 31 3.36 -1.10 7.60
C ILE A 31 3.66 -1.72 6.24
N GLY A 32 4.40 -1.00 5.40
CA GLY A 32 4.66 -1.41 4.02
C GLY A 32 5.67 -2.55 3.88
N GLY A 33 6.49 -2.76 4.91
CA GLY A 33 7.49 -3.83 4.94
C GLY A 33 8.63 -3.55 5.91
N PRO A 34 9.61 -4.46 5.98
CA PRO A 34 10.68 -4.41 6.98
C PRO A 34 11.84 -3.48 6.62
N VAL A 35 11.92 -3.04 5.35
CA VAL A 35 13.05 -2.24 4.89
C VAL A 35 12.79 -0.76 5.14
N GLN A 36 13.78 -0.04 5.66
CA GLN A 36 13.70 1.40 5.94
C GLN A 36 12.44 1.81 6.70
N SER A 37 12.14 1.12 7.79
CA SER A 37 10.93 1.34 8.60
C SER A 37 10.85 2.73 9.27
N GLY A 38 11.92 3.53 9.21
CA GLY A 38 11.93 4.93 9.64
C GLY A 38 11.48 5.92 8.56
N ASN A 39 11.27 5.48 7.31
CA ASN A 39 10.89 6.35 6.21
C ASN A 39 9.40 6.22 5.89
N LEU A 40 8.79 7.38 5.59
CA LEU A 40 7.41 7.45 5.14
C LEU A 40 7.34 7.36 3.61
N TYR A 41 6.47 6.50 3.14
CA TYR A 41 6.11 6.33 1.73
C TYR A 41 4.63 6.55 1.55
N TYR A 42 4.19 6.82 0.33
CA TYR A 42 2.76 6.96 0.05
C TYR A 42 2.37 6.52 -1.35
N LEU A 43 1.15 6.02 -1.44
CA LEU A 43 0.43 5.78 -2.68
C LEU A 43 -0.67 6.82 -2.81
N HIS A 44 -0.97 7.28 -4.04
CA HIS A 44 -2.02 8.25 -4.26
C HIS A 44 -2.70 8.10 -5.63
N THR A 45 -3.87 8.70 -5.75
CA THR A 45 -4.63 8.78 -7.01
C THR A 45 -4.78 10.22 -7.51
N LEU A 46 -3.87 11.11 -7.09
CA LEU A 46 -3.88 12.54 -7.44
C LEU A 46 -3.25 12.83 -8.81
N GLY A 47 -2.65 11.81 -9.43
CA GLY A 47 -2.06 11.90 -10.75
C GLY A 47 -0.94 12.95 -10.84
N LYS A 48 -0.93 13.68 -11.91
CA LYS A 48 0.09 14.70 -12.22
C LYS A 48 0.06 15.96 -11.31
N ARG A 49 -0.86 16.03 -10.36
CA ARG A 49 -0.86 17.12 -9.35
C ARG A 49 0.36 17.08 -8.43
N ILE A 50 1.02 15.91 -8.36
CA ILE A 50 2.21 15.70 -7.55
C ILE A 50 3.36 15.38 -8.51
N GLU A 51 4.28 16.32 -8.69
CA GLU A 51 5.43 16.14 -9.57
C GLU A 51 6.33 14.99 -9.10
N GLY A 52 6.96 14.31 -10.05
CA GLY A 52 7.86 13.20 -9.77
C GLY A 52 7.17 11.91 -9.31
N SER A 53 5.84 11.86 -9.30
CA SER A 53 5.09 10.62 -9.05
C SER A 53 5.30 9.61 -10.16
N LEU A 54 5.41 8.34 -9.77
CA LEU A 54 5.50 7.21 -10.69
C LEU A 54 4.17 6.44 -10.68
N GLU A 55 3.55 6.30 -11.83
CA GLU A 55 2.37 5.44 -11.97
C GLU A 55 2.78 3.97 -11.92
N ILE A 56 2.17 3.20 -11.01
CA ILE A 56 2.49 1.79 -10.76
C ILE A 56 1.40 0.83 -11.22
N VAL A 57 0.17 1.28 -11.23
CA VAL A 57 -1.00 0.60 -11.78
C VAL A 57 -1.98 1.68 -12.21
N ASP A 58 -2.89 1.38 -13.10
CA ASP A 58 -3.81 2.36 -13.69
C ASP A 58 -4.47 3.27 -12.63
N GLY A 59 -4.07 4.54 -12.67
CA GLY A 59 -4.54 5.60 -11.78
C GLY A 59 -4.01 5.55 -10.35
N VAL A 60 -3.03 4.69 -10.02
CA VAL A 60 -2.33 4.67 -8.73
C VAL A 60 -0.87 5.03 -8.92
N PHE A 61 -0.42 5.99 -8.15
CA PHE A 61 0.93 6.54 -8.19
C PHE A 61 1.65 6.32 -6.88
N THR A 62 2.97 6.27 -6.92
CA THR A 62 3.82 6.26 -5.73
C THR A 62 4.80 7.44 -5.75
N GLY A 63 5.12 7.96 -4.56
CA GLY A 63 6.09 9.03 -4.38
C GLY A 63 5.65 10.36 -4.98
N GLY A 64 6.62 11.16 -5.36
CA GLY A 64 6.45 12.51 -5.84
C GLY A 64 6.82 13.56 -4.79
N ASP A 65 6.65 14.83 -5.12
CA ASP A 65 6.99 15.95 -4.26
C ASP A 65 6.09 15.99 -3.02
N TYR A 66 6.70 15.81 -1.85
CA TYR A 66 6.01 15.77 -0.56
C TYR A 66 5.40 17.13 -0.18
N ASP A 67 6.07 18.24 -0.48
CA ASP A 67 5.56 19.58 -0.15
C ASP A 67 4.32 19.91 -1.00
N GLN A 68 4.32 19.50 -2.27
CA GLN A 68 3.14 19.61 -3.12
C GLN A 68 1.99 18.75 -2.58
N LEU A 69 2.26 17.51 -2.12
CA LEU A 69 1.25 16.67 -1.48
C LEU A 69 0.64 17.36 -0.27
N CYS A 70 1.46 17.88 0.63
CA CYS A 70 0.99 18.63 1.81
C CYS A 70 0.17 19.86 1.40
N GLY A 71 0.59 20.58 0.39
CA GLY A 71 -0.13 21.75 -0.13
C GLY A 71 -1.51 21.39 -0.68
N VAL A 72 -1.60 20.33 -1.46
CA VAL A 72 -2.87 19.83 -2.02
C VAL A 72 -3.83 19.38 -0.92
N LEU A 73 -3.33 18.66 0.09
CA LEU A 73 -4.14 18.20 1.23
C LEU A 73 -4.57 19.33 2.15
N LYS A 74 -3.75 20.38 2.30
CA LYS A 74 -4.12 21.61 3.03
C LYS A 74 -5.22 22.37 2.32
N ALA A 75 -5.16 22.44 0.98
CA ALA A 75 -6.14 23.15 0.18
C ALA A 75 -7.51 22.46 0.16
N ASP A 76 -7.53 21.11 0.16
CA ASP A 76 -8.75 20.32 0.20
C ASP A 76 -8.56 19.02 1.00
N GLY A 77 -8.95 19.04 2.26
CA GLY A 77 -8.84 17.88 3.16
C GLY A 77 -9.66 16.66 2.72
N ARG A 78 -10.62 16.81 1.79
CA ARG A 78 -11.38 15.66 1.23
C ARG A 78 -10.49 14.76 0.37
N LEU A 79 -9.36 15.28 -0.11
CA LEU A 79 -8.40 14.54 -0.92
C LEU A 79 -7.58 13.52 -0.13
N THR A 80 -7.67 13.54 1.19
CA THR A 80 -7.03 12.55 2.08
C THR A 80 -7.37 11.12 1.72
N ARG A 81 -8.61 10.86 1.30
CA ARG A 81 -9.06 9.54 0.83
C ARG A 81 -8.32 9.04 -0.41
N HIS A 82 -7.62 9.92 -1.10
CA HIS A 82 -6.83 9.63 -2.30
C HIS A 82 -5.36 9.34 -1.99
N VAL A 83 -5.00 9.25 -0.71
CA VAL A 83 -3.62 9.00 -0.27
C VAL A 83 -3.59 7.92 0.79
N ARG A 84 -2.65 6.99 0.66
CA ARG A 84 -2.30 5.99 1.69
C ARG A 84 -0.85 6.15 2.08
N PHE A 85 -0.60 6.18 3.37
CA PHE A 85 0.75 6.32 3.94
C PHE A 85 1.26 4.98 4.48
N PHE A 86 2.57 4.76 4.31
CA PHE A 86 3.24 3.55 4.76
C PHE A 86 4.58 3.89 5.41
N VAL A 87 4.93 3.19 6.47
CA VAL A 87 6.31 3.14 6.96
C VAL A 87 6.98 1.87 6.42
N GLY A 88 8.20 2.05 5.91
CA GLY A 88 8.95 0.96 5.30
C GLY A 88 8.33 0.39 4.02
N TYR A 89 9.07 -0.54 3.44
CA TYR A 89 8.68 -1.26 2.23
C TYR A 89 9.22 -2.69 2.24
N SER A 90 8.73 -3.52 1.34
CA SER A 90 9.27 -4.84 1.04
C SER A 90 10.16 -4.74 -0.20
N GLY A 91 11.35 -5.29 -0.13
CA GLY A 91 12.33 -5.19 -1.21
C GLY A 91 12.82 -6.55 -1.68
N TRP A 92 13.06 -6.66 -2.99
CA TRP A 92 13.68 -7.81 -3.64
C TRP A 92 14.92 -7.36 -4.38
N GLY A 93 16.00 -8.12 -4.22
CA GLY A 93 17.21 -7.95 -5.00
C GLY A 93 16.98 -8.23 -6.48
N LYS A 94 18.01 -7.99 -7.30
CA LYS A 94 17.96 -8.28 -8.73
C LYS A 94 17.59 -9.76 -8.94
N ASP A 95 16.61 -9.99 -9.82
CA ASP A 95 16.12 -11.33 -10.24
C ASP A 95 15.51 -12.17 -9.09
N GLN A 96 15.43 -11.64 -7.85
CA GLN A 96 14.92 -12.37 -6.69
C GLN A 96 13.41 -12.62 -6.82
N LEU A 97 12.62 -11.59 -7.14
CA LEU A 97 11.17 -11.72 -7.27
C LEU A 97 10.80 -12.66 -8.40
N GLU A 98 11.49 -12.57 -9.52
CA GLU A 98 11.31 -13.45 -10.70
C GLU A 98 11.57 -14.91 -10.34
N LYS A 99 12.62 -15.17 -9.55
CA LYS A 99 12.92 -16.51 -9.03
C LYS A 99 11.79 -17.02 -8.13
N GLU A 100 11.36 -16.21 -7.16
CA GLU A 100 10.29 -16.59 -6.23
C GLU A 100 8.95 -16.82 -6.97
N LEU A 101 8.66 -16.07 -8.02
CA LEU A 101 7.50 -16.30 -8.89
C LEU A 101 7.62 -17.63 -9.65
N SER A 102 8.79 -17.96 -10.18
CA SER A 102 9.05 -19.22 -10.89
C SER A 102 8.92 -20.42 -9.95
N GLU A 103 9.29 -20.27 -8.69
CA GLU A 103 9.15 -21.26 -7.63
C GLU A 103 7.73 -21.37 -7.06
N LYS A 104 6.79 -20.56 -7.59
CA LYS A 104 5.38 -20.49 -7.14
C LYS A 104 5.24 -20.10 -5.66
N SER A 105 6.18 -19.31 -5.14
CA SER A 105 6.13 -18.76 -3.77
C SER A 105 5.07 -17.67 -3.60
N TRP A 106 4.50 -17.17 -4.70
CA TRP A 106 3.51 -16.10 -4.73
C TRP A 106 2.27 -16.50 -5.51
N LEU A 107 1.12 -16.12 -5.01
CA LEU A 107 -0.12 -16.04 -5.78
C LEU A 107 -0.24 -14.62 -6.33
N VAL A 108 -0.31 -14.49 -7.65
CA VAL A 108 -0.42 -13.19 -8.32
C VAL A 108 -1.87 -12.90 -8.64
N ALA A 109 -2.38 -11.79 -8.13
CA ALA A 109 -3.70 -11.28 -8.45
C ALA A 109 -3.60 -9.96 -9.21
N ARG A 110 -4.61 -9.66 -10.02
CA ARG A 110 -4.71 -8.35 -10.66
C ARG A 110 -5.05 -7.29 -9.61
N GLY A 111 -4.19 -6.29 -9.47
CA GLY A 111 -4.46 -5.12 -8.64
C GLY A 111 -5.46 -4.20 -9.30
N ASP A 112 -6.39 -3.65 -8.52
CA ASP A 112 -7.26 -2.57 -8.94
C ASP A 112 -7.17 -1.40 -7.97
N LYS A 113 -7.37 -0.19 -8.49
CA LYS A 113 -7.27 1.05 -7.74
C LYS A 113 -8.15 1.07 -6.48
N LYS A 114 -9.37 0.57 -6.57
CA LYS A 114 -10.31 0.56 -5.45
C LYS A 114 -9.78 -0.28 -4.28
N ARG A 115 -9.32 -1.50 -4.55
CA ARG A 115 -8.78 -2.40 -3.51
C ARG A 115 -7.48 -1.87 -2.92
N ILE A 116 -6.59 -1.36 -3.78
CA ILE A 116 -5.30 -0.82 -3.34
C ILE A 116 -5.48 0.37 -2.41
N MET A 117 -6.46 1.24 -2.69
CA MET A 117 -6.66 2.49 -1.96
C MET A 117 -7.65 2.39 -0.79
N ASP A 118 -8.42 1.30 -0.67
CA ASP A 118 -9.40 1.16 0.41
C ASP A 118 -8.75 0.67 1.71
N ILE A 119 -8.44 1.62 2.60
CA ILE A 119 -7.88 1.35 3.94
C ILE A 119 -8.89 0.74 4.92
N ARG A 120 -10.18 0.74 4.59
CA ARG A 120 -11.25 0.25 5.49
C ARG A 120 -11.50 -1.24 5.33
N THR A 121 -10.98 -1.85 4.28
CA THR A 121 -11.12 -3.27 4.05
C THR A 121 -10.31 -4.05 5.09
N THR A 122 -11.00 -4.69 6.03
CA THR A 122 -10.37 -5.50 7.09
C THR A 122 -9.95 -6.89 6.62
N ASP A 123 -10.49 -7.37 5.51
CA ASP A 123 -10.23 -8.68 4.92
C ASP A 123 -9.77 -8.56 3.46
N LEU A 124 -8.69 -7.82 3.24
CA LEU A 124 -8.12 -7.66 1.89
C LEU A 124 -7.63 -8.99 1.31
N TRP A 125 -6.99 -9.81 2.13
CA TRP A 125 -6.51 -11.14 1.77
C TRP A 125 -7.64 -12.02 1.26
N GLY A 126 -8.66 -12.26 2.09
CA GLY A 126 -9.80 -13.08 1.74
C GLY A 126 -10.59 -12.55 0.55
N ALA A 127 -10.81 -11.23 0.48
CA ALA A 127 -11.49 -10.60 -0.64
C ALA A 127 -10.73 -10.79 -1.96
N THR A 128 -9.39 -10.71 -1.93
CA THR A 128 -8.54 -10.92 -3.10
C THR A 128 -8.61 -12.37 -3.56
N LEU A 129 -8.47 -13.34 -2.66
CA LEU A 129 -8.54 -14.77 -2.99
C LEU A 129 -9.91 -15.17 -3.56
N ARG A 130 -10.99 -14.69 -2.97
CA ARG A 130 -12.35 -14.93 -3.50
C ARG A 130 -12.52 -14.34 -4.91
N GLY A 131 -11.91 -13.20 -5.17
CA GLY A 131 -11.90 -12.56 -6.50
C GLY A 131 -11.07 -13.30 -7.55
N MET A 132 -10.14 -14.18 -7.14
CA MET A 132 -9.32 -14.99 -8.04
C MET A 132 -10.05 -16.24 -8.58
N GLY A 133 -11.22 -16.56 -8.05
CA GLY A 133 -12.05 -17.68 -8.48
C GLY A 133 -12.21 -18.80 -7.45
N ARG A 134 -13.04 -19.78 -7.80
CA ARG A 134 -13.44 -20.86 -6.89
C ARG A 134 -12.28 -21.73 -6.39
N SER A 135 -11.23 -21.87 -7.17
CA SER A 135 -10.04 -22.67 -6.79
C SER A 135 -9.28 -22.04 -5.62
N PHE A 136 -9.32 -20.73 -5.46
CA PHE A 136 -8.60 -19.99 -4.44
C PHE A 136 -9.49 -19.61 -3.23
N ALA A 137 -10.80 -19.63 -3.38
CA ALA A 137 -11.74 -19.26 -2.33
C ALA A 137 -11.54 -20.03 -1.00
N PRO A 138 -11.23 -21.34 -0.98
CA PRO A 138 -10.97 -22.05 0.25
C PRO A 138 -9.77 -21.53 1.03
N LEU A 139 -8.76 -20.97 0.35
CA LEU A 139 -7.58 -20.39 0.98
C LEU A 139 -7.91 -19.13 1.80
N ALA A 140 -9.00 -18.44 1.46
CA ALA A 140 -9.48 -17.28 2.20
C ALA A 140 -9.93 -17.61 3.65
N ASN A 141 -10.13 -18.88 3.98
CA ASN A 141 -10.50 -19.32 5.32
C ASN A 141 -9.30 -19.65 6.22
N PHE A 142 -8.08 -19.62 5.66
CA PHE A 142 -6.87 -19.79 6.46
C PHE A 142 -6.51 -18.48 7.17
N PRO A 143 -5.93 -18.56 8.39
CA PRO A 143 -5.46 -17.39 9.09
C PRO A 143 -4.41 -16.61 8.29
N ASP A 144 -4.46 -15.27 8.37
CA ASP A 144 -3.46 -14.39 7.76
C ASP A 144 -2.09 -14.50 8.45
N ASP A 145 -2.09 -14.93 9.71
CA ASP A 145 -0.88 -15.11 10.50
C ASP A 145 -0.39 -16.57 10.37
N PRO A 146 0.78 -16.80 9.78
CA PRO A 146 1.34 -18.14 9.60
C PRO A 146 1.64 -18.86 10.91
N THR A 147 1.72 -18.14 12.05
CA THR A 147 1.93 -18.75 13.36
C THR A 147 0.67 -19.42 13.92
N LEU A 148 -0.49 -19.14 13.33
CA LEU A 148 -1.79 -19.71 13.73
C LEU A 148 -2.18 -20.95 12.93
N ASN A 149 -1.31 -21.42 12.04
CA ASN A 149 -1.49 -22.64 11.24
C ASN A 149 -0.86 -23.85 11.92
#